data_4c6b7e0a3896551b8ca8a8893c9e9b40
#
_entry.id   4c6b7e0a3896551b8ca8a8893c9e9b40
#
_cell.length_a   1.000
_cell.length_b   1.000
_cell.length_c   1.000
_cell.angle_alpha   90.00
_cell.angle_beta   90.00
_cell.angle_gamma   90.00
#
_symmetry.space_group_name_H-M   'P 1'
#
loop_
_entity.id
_entity.type
_entity.pdbx_description
1 polymer ?
#
loop_
_entity_poly.entity_id
_entity_poly.type
_entity_poly.pdbx_seq_one_letter_code
_entity_poly.pdbx_strand_id
1 'polypeptide(L)'
;MGYIKFNNETVGTHATSVGTSTSPTEVNYVWYVEKKENGHITISTANKKASWQLPTRTTHWKPLVDYAQRSELVMVTEKPTPLKNEQTSAPKANSCYLRNTDGTSYIHFSGNDLGSWTSAGSNSTFMVEFYKLDVNQHLNKRDLNDKERAILKLKETLVLAESYKDSYDGSWRLGDEVNKYSLPEGKEKFLEVYNAGKNMADHPDGQETAQQVTEKDNELKTLIGKLTINQPKNGVFYRLRCIGTGQNTNKYILPTIKDNRLETKNEKHNAALFYCQDVANGKKTLLAFNKGQYFGNVGGNNNFAYIAVGNDNNKDFAFSEGGQKGCYKIQQGGRYIYGASDKMDSGNTPNNNGYYWWLEEVTPLPVTVSAAGWATLYAPVALTIPATEGLTVYTAAVEGNTLKLKALNGTIPANTPVLIEAAEGKYNFNINYNAAAQTAQAAGKGLSGTLETINKPAGTTIYTLQKPAAVNNEIGFYKYGGETLQGFRAYGENLLGTTSTAEGLIFDKGDVTAIENVEINDGKQTVIYDLNGRRVEKMLKGIYIVNGKKVIK
;
A
#
# COMPACT_ATOMS: atom_id res chain seq x y z
N MET A 1 -5.67 -16.26 14.57
CA MET A 1 -6.03 -16.57 15.97
C MET A 1 -6.28 -18.06 16.09
N GLY A 2 -5.93 -18.66 17.20
CA GLY A 2 -6.26 -20.05 17.52
C GLY A 2 -6.94 -20.11 18.87
N TYR A 3 -7.74 -21.13 19.09
CA TYR A 3 -8.37 -21.37 20.38
C TYR A 3 -7.59 -22.44 21.14
N ILE A 4 -7.54 -22.33 22.46
CA ILE A 4 -6.87 -23.32 23.30
C ILE A 4 -7.81 -24.51 23.48
N LYS A 5 -7.34 -25.69 23.15
CA LYS A 5 -8.08 -26.95 23.20
C LYS A 5 -7.39 -27.96 24.14
N PHE A 6 -8.15 -28.82 24.77
CA PHE A 6 -7.64 -30.05 25.34
C PHE A 6 -8.14 -31.29 24.57
N ASN A 7 -7.28 -32.27 24.36
CA ASN A 7 -7.64 -33.47 23.59
C ASN A 7 -8.51 -34.42 24.39
N ASN A 8 -8.23 -34.56 25.67
CA ASN A 8 -9.05 -35.26 26.64
C ASN A 8 -8.81 -34.61 28.03
N GLU A 9 -9.72 -34.85 28.98
CA GLU A 9 -9.61 -34.31 30.34
C GLU A 9 -8.73 -35.20 31.23
N THR A 10 -7.68 -35.78 30.66
CA THR A 10 -6.79 -36.69 31.38
C THR A 10 -5.55 -35.92 31.85
N VAL A 11 -5.20 -36.06 33.12
CA VAL A 11 -3.95 -35.55 33.67
C VAL A 11 -2.76 -36.11 32.90
N GLY A 12 -1.80 -35.25 32.60
CA GLY A 12 -0.62 -35.59 31.79
C GLY A 12 -0.78 -35.34 30.30
N THR A 13 -1.99 -34.98 29.79
CA THR A 13 -2.18 -34.57 28.41
C THR A 13 -1.90 -33.09 28.24
N HIS A 14 -1.62 -32.66 27.00
CA HIS A 14 -1.28 -31.29 26.72
C HIS A 14 -2.51 -30.49 26.23
N ALA A 15 -2.59 -29.22 26.62
CA ALA A 15 -3.46 -28.28 25.96
C ALA A 15 -2.81 -27.85 24.63
N THR A 16 -3.58 -27.81 23.56
CA THR A 16 -3.10 -27.45 22.21
C THR A 16 -3.81 -26.20 21.71
N SER A 17 -3.15 -25.45 20.84
CA SER A 17 -3.81 -24.39 20.07
C SER A 17 -4.35 -24.96 18.77
N VAL A 18 -5.52 -24.51 18.35
CA VAL A 18 -6.11 -24.90 17.08
C VAL A 18 -6.36 -23.68 16.20
N GLY A 19 -6.18 -23.87 14.89
CA GLY A 19 -6.33 -22.82 13.91
C GLY A 19 -7.77 -22.30 13.81
N THR A 20 -7.93 -21.23 13.05
CA THR A 20 -9.17 -20.46 12.87
C THR A 20 -10.36 -21.23 12.30
N SER A 21 -10.16 -22.43 11.80
CA SER A 21 -11.21 -23.27 11.19
C SER A 21 -12.01 -24.12 12.18
N THR A 22 -11.70 -24.06 13.46
CA THR A 22 -12.32 -24.90 14.47
C THR A 22 -13.32 -24.09 15.30
N SER A 23 -14.51 -24.64 15.48
CA SER A 23 -15.55 -24.01 16.31
C SER A 23 -15.11 -23.98 17.78
N PRO A 24 -15.09 -22.82 18.45
CA PRO A 24 -14.77 -22.72 19.87
C PRO A 24 -15.91 -23.21 20.79
N THR A 25 -17.00 -23.70 20.22
CA THR A 25 -18.20 -24.11 20.95
C THR A 25 -18.18 -25.57 21.40
N GLU A 26 -17.18 -26.35 21.01
CA GLU A 26 -16.97 -27.71 21.53
C GLU A 26 -16.50 -27.66 22.99
N VAL A 27 -16.95 -28.62 23.78
CA VAL A 27 -16.67 -28.67 25.22
C VAL A 27 -15.16 -28.66 25.55
N ASN A 28 -14.35 -29.18 24.66
CA ASN A 28 -12.90 -29.22 24.81
C ASN A 28 -12.18 -27.87 24.55
N TYR A 29 -12.93 -26.83 24.20
CA TYR A 29 -12.43 -25.44 24.15
C TYR A 29 -12.91 -24.60 25.34
N VAL A 30 -13.72 -25.16 26.21
CA VAL A 30 -14.31 -24.44 27.34
C VAL A 30 -13.43 -24.62 28.57
N TRP A 31 -12.98 -23.53 29.11
CA TRP A 31 -12.13 -23.48 30.29
C TRP A 31 -12.84 -22.76 31.42
N TYR A 32 -12.77 -23.33 32.61
CA TYR A 32 -13.24 -22.70 33.82
C TYR A 32 -12.12 -21.80 34.39
N VAL A 33 -12.39 -20.50 34.44
CA VAL A 33 -11.45 -19.50 34.99
C VAL A 33 -12.00 -19.05 36.34
N GLU A 34 -11.24 -19.32 37.38
CA GLU A 34 -11.58 -18.91 38.73
C GLU A 34 -10.68 -17.76 39.15
N LYS A 35 -11.29 -16.63 39.57
CA LYS A 35 -10.56 -15.48 40.11
C LYS A 35 -10.39 -15.68 41.62
N LYS A 36 -9.18 -15.49 42.13
CA LYS A 36 -8.82 -15.55 43.54
C LYS A 36 -8.92 -14.15 44.17
N GLU A 37 -8.99 -14.10 45.50
CA GLU A 37 -9.06 -12.85 46.27
C GLU A 37 -7.86 -11.94 46.04
N ASN A 38 -6.67 -12.51 45.80
CA ASN A 38 -5.45 -11.78 45.46
C ASN A 38 -5.40 -11.25 44.01
N GLY A 39 -6.48 -11.42 43.26
CA GLY A 39 -6.57 -11.01 41.84
C GLY A 39 -5.97 -11.98 40.83
N HIS A 40 -5.32 -13.05 41.29
CA HIS A 40 -4.81 -14.11 40.40
C HIS A 40 -5.97 -14.94 39.84
N ILE A 41 -5.69 -15.73 38.80
CA ILE A 41 -6.65 -16.67 38.22
C ILE A 41 -6.08 -18.09 38.22
N THR A 42 -6.97 -19.06 38.21
CA THR A 42 -6.64 -20.45 37.88
C THR A 42 -7.46 -20.87 36.67
N ILE A 43 -6.93 -21.75 35.83
CA ILE A 43 -7.59 -22.21 34.59
C ILE A 43 -7.67 -23.73 34.65
N SER A 44 -8.87 -24.28 34.52
CA SER A 44 -9.13 -25.72 34.53
C SER A 44 -10.15 -26.11 33.46
N THR A 45 -10.26 -27.39 33.18
CA THR A 45 -11.37 -27.91 32.37
C THR A 45 -12.72 -27.60 33.05
N ALA A 46 -13.78 -27.51 32.27
CA ALA A 46 -15.10 -27.12 32.78
C ALA A 46 -15.62 -28.00 33.91
N ASN A 47 -15.29 -29.28 33.89
CA ASN A 47 -15.66 -30.24 34.94
C ASN A 47 -14.64 -30.31 36.09
N LYS A 48 -13.61 -29.47 36.08
CA LYS A 48 -12.56 -29.42 37.10
C LYS A 48 -11.76 -30.73 37.30
N LYS A 49 -11.67 -31.58 36.30
CA LYS A 49 -10.83 -32.79 36.34
C LYS A 49 -9.35 -32.50 36.15
N ALA A 50 -9.03 -31.60 35.25
CA ALA A 50 -7.66 -31.19 34.96
C ALA A 50 -7.51 -29.68 34.95
N SER A 51 -6.31 -29.17 35.17
CA SER A 51 -6.02 -27.74 35.18
C SER A 51 -4.64 -27.41 34.64
N TRP A 52 -4.42 -26.14 34.37
CA TRP A 52 -3.12 -25.67 33.94
C TRP A 52 -2.14 -25.60 35.10
N GLN A 53 -0.90 -26.02 34.80
CA GLN A 53 0.24 -25.75 35.63
C GLN A 53 1.29 -24.97 34.84
N LEU A 54 1.76 -23.88 35.38
CA LEU A 54 2.84 -23.09 34.81
C LEU A 54 4.03 -23.10 35.78
N PRO A 55 4.98 -24.03 35.62
CA PRO A 55 6.15 -24.10 36.48
C PRO A 55 7.17 -23.01 36.17
N THR A 56 8.12 -22.86 37.11
CA THR A 56 9.14 -21.81 37.12
C THR A 56 10.24 -21.91 36.08
N ARG A 57 10.24 -22.91 35.19
CA ARG A 57 11.29 -23.13 34.18
C ARG A 57 10.75 -23.38 32.78
N THR A 58 11.55 -22.97 31.79
CA THR A 58 11.37 -23.18 30.38
C THR A 58 11.32 -24.64 29.98
N THR A 59 10.14 -25.18 29.81
CA THR A 59 9.92 -26.41 29.06
C THR A 59 8.82 -26.15 28.04
N HIS A 60 9.01 -26.60 26.79
CA HIS A 60 8.07 -26.34 25.70
C HIS A 60 6.69 -26.98 25.89
N TRP A 61 6.55 -27.93 26.83
CA TRP A 61 5.35 -28.75 26.99
C TRP A 61 4.84 -28.68 28.41
N LYS A 62 3.57 -28.33 28.58
CA LYS A 62 2.91 -28.28 29.86
C LYS A 62 1.75 -29.26 29.89
N PRO A 63 1.88 -30.37 30.59
CA PRO A 63 0.77 -31.27 30.77
C PRO A 63 -0.32 -30.63 31.65
N LEU A 64 -1.55 -31.00 31.40
CA LEU A 64 -2.61 -30.78 32.35
C LEU A 64 -2.30 -31.56 33.62
N VAL A 65 -2.53 -30.95 34.77
CA VAL A 65 -2.33 -31.55 36.06
C VAL A 65 -3.67 -31.75 36.76
N ASP A 66 -3.67 -32.53 37.86
CA ASP A 66 -4.84 -32.64 38.71
C ASP A 66 -5.31 -31.25 39.16
N TYR A 67 -6.62 -31.08 39.30
CA TYR A 67 -7.22 -29.80 39.71
C TYR A 67 -6.64 -29.29 41.04
N ALA A 68 -6.30 -30.20 41.95
CA ALA A 68 -5.67 -29.85 43.24
C ALA A 68 -4.26 -29.23 43.06
N GLN A 69 -3.57 -29.52 41.98
CA GLN A 69 -2.21 -29.06 41.68
C GLN A 69 -2.16 -27.84 40.77
N ARG A 70 -3.32 -27.18 40.52
CA ARG A 70 -3.41 -26.04 39.63
C ARG A 70 -2.52 -24.89 40.05
N SER A 71 -1.90 -24.25 39.07
CA SER A 71 -1.13 -23.03 39.30
C SER A 71 -2.04 -21.79 39.31
N GLU A 72 -1.73 -20.87 40.20
CA GLU A 72 -2.23 -19.51 40.09
C GLU A 72 -1.44 -18.75 39.02
N LEU A 73 -2.14 -17.95 38.24
CA LEU A 73 -1.59 -17.15 37.13
C LEU A 73 -1.91 -15.68 37.36
N VAL A 74 -0.97 -14.83 37.00
CA VAL A 74 -1.15 -13.38 37.01
C VAL A 74 -1.53 -12.91 35.60
N MET A 75 -2.63 -12.16 35.49
CA MET A 75 -3.01 -11.47 34.25
C MET A 75 -2.24 -10.17 34.17
N VAL A 76 -1.39 -10.03 33.15
CA VAL A 76 -0.59 -8.82 32.91
C VAL A 76 -1.23 -8.04 31.78
N THR A 77 -1.89 -6.93 32.10
CA THR A 77 -2.64 -6.07 31.17
C THR A 77 -1.84 -4.85 30.70
N GLU A 78 -0.68 -4.61 31.32
CA GLU A 78 0.23 -3.54 30.94
C GLU A 78 1.50 -4.10 30.30
N LYS A 79 2.34 -3.21 29.76
CA LYS A 79 3.63 -3.62 29.21
C LYS A 79 4.49 -4.27 30.30
N PRO A 80 4.85 -5.57 30.19
CA PRO A 80 5.64 -6.22 31.21
C PRO A 80 7.07 -5.70 31.23
N THR A 81 7.67 -5.66 32.41
CA THR A 81 9.11 -5.39 32.54
C THR A 81 9.88 -6.56 31.92
N PRO A 82 10.83 -6.31 30.99
CA PRO A 82 11.60 -7.37 30.39
C PRO A 82 12.46 -8.08 31.45
N LEU A 83 12.41 -9.42 31.45
CA LEU A 83 13.22 -10.24 32.34
C LEU A 83 14.69 -10.36 31.87
N LYS A 84 14.95 -10.02 30.60
CA LYS A 84 16.27 -9.91 29.94
C LYS A 84 16.19 -8.77 28.93
N ASN A 85 17.27 -8.49 28.19
CA ASN A 85 17.37 -7.45 27.14
C ASN A 85 16.41 -7.66 25.95
N GLU A 86 15.25 -8.23 26.17
CA GLU A 86 14.26 -8.50 25.14
C GLU A 86 13.22 -7.37 25.07
N GLN A 87 12.78 -7.06 23.88
CA GLN A 87 11.75 -6.05 23.68
C GLN A 87 10.38 -6.64 24.07
N THR A 88 9.72 -6.00 25.01
CA THR A 88 8.33 -6.30 25.38
C THR A 88 7.42 -5.20 24.83
N SER A 89 6.17 -5.57 24.51
CA SER A 89 5.12 -4.63 24.12
C SER A 89 3.96 -4.70 25.11
N ALA A 90 3.14 -3.66 25.19
CA ALA A 90 1.85 -3.77 25.87
C ALA A 90 0.97 -4.80 25.14
N PRO A 91 0.10 -5.54 25.85
CA PRO A 91 -0.87 -6.41 25.21
C PRO A 91 -1.82 -5.59 24.33
N LYS A 92 -2.37 -6.23 23.31
CA LYS A 92 -3.41 -5.61 22.46
C LYS A 92 -4.67 -5.36 23.28
N ALA A 93 -5.53 -4.47 22.80
CA ALA A 93 -6.84 -4.24 23.40
C ALA A 93 -7.58 -5.58 23.60
N ASN A 94 -8.19 -5.76 24.74
CA ASN A 94 -8.91 -6.98 25.19
C ASN A 94 -8.04 -8.23 25.37
N SER A 95 -6.71 -8.11 25.30
CA SER A 95 -5.80 -9.23 25.55
C SER A 95 -4.93 -9.00 26.79
N CYS A 96 -4.35 -10.08 27.30
CA CYS A 96 -3.39 -10.03 28.40
C CYS A 96 -2.29 -11.07 28.17
N TYR A 97 -1.18 -10.92 28.89
CA TYR A 97 -0.24 -12.01 29.11
C TYR A 97 -0.63 -12.78 30.36
N LEU A 98 -0.41 -14.09 30.35
CA LEU A 98 -0.56 -14.92 31.53
C LEU A 98 0.83 -15.33 32.05
N ARG A 99 1.09 -15.03 33.29
CA ARG A 99 2.39 -15.24 33.96
C ARG A 99 2.22 -16.08 35.22
N ASN A 100 3.23 -16.88 35.56
CA ASN A 100 3.27 -17.51 36.89
C ASN A 100 3.47 -16.45 37.98
N THR A 101 3.18 -16.84 39.21
CA THR A 101 3.19 -15.92 40.37
C THR A 101 4.57 -15.43 40.76
N ASP A 102 5.63 -16.18 40.46
CA ASP A 102 7.02 -15.79 40.74
C ASP A 102 7.61 -14.88 39.65
N GLY A 103 6.87 -14.62 38.56
CA GLY A 103 7.29 -13.71 37.52
C GLY A 103 8.30 -14.26 36.53
N THR A 104 8.64 -15.53 36.58
CA THR A 104 9.74 -16.14 35.80
C THR A 104 9.31 -16.75 34.47
N SER A 105 8.01 -16.98 34.26
CA SER A 105 7.50 -17.66 33.05
C SER A 105 6.16 -17.08 32.57
N TYR A 106 6.03 -16.97 31.26
CA TYR A 106 4.80 -16.58 30.56
C TYR A 106 4.26 -17.75 29.75
N ILE A 107 2.94 -17.81 29.58
CA ILE A 107 2.31 -18.73 28.65
C ILE A 107 2.71 -18.34 27.23
N HIS A 108 3.06 -19.34 26.42
CA HIS A 108 3.48 -19.19 25.04
C HIS A 108 2.90 -20.31 24.18
N PHE A 109 2.46 -19.95 22.98
CA PHE A 109 2.06 -20.90 21.95
C PHE A 109 3.24 -21.18 21.02
N SER A 110 3.72 -22.43 20.99
CA SER A 110 4.78 -22.89 20.10
C SER A 110 4.21 -23.90 19.11
N GLY A 111 4.04 -23.48 17.87
CA GLY A 111 3.32 -24.29 16.89
C GLY A 111 1.87 -24.53 17.30
N ASN A 112 1.48 -25.78 17.50
CA ASN A 112 0.13 -26.16 17.93
C ASN A 112 0.04 -26.43 19.46
N ASP A 113 1.07 -26.15 20.22
CA ASP A 113 1.14 -26.53 21.62
C ASP A 113 1.26 -25.33 22.57
N LEU A 114 0.71 -25.51 23.76
CA LEU A 114 0.83 -24.58 24.86
C LEU A 114 2.10 -24.87 25.63
N GLY A 115 2.95 -23.86 25.78
CA GLY A 115 4.20 -23.94 26.51
C GLY A 115 4.37 -22.79 27.48
N SER A 116 5.56 -22.68 28.03
CA SER A 116 5.98 -21.54 28.85
C SER A 116 7.35 -21.02 28.39
N TRP A 117 7.56 -19.73 28.53
CA TRP A 117 8.79 -19.05 28.16
C TRP A 117 9.19 -18.03 29.22
N THR A 118 10.48 -17.75 29.32
CA THR A 118 11.04 -16.86 30.39
C THR A 118 10.79 -15.37 30.14
N SER A 119 10.24 -14.98 28.99
CA SER A 119 9.92 -13.59 28.69
C SER A 119 8.63 -13.49 27.88
N ALA A 120 7.90 -12.40 28.07
CA ALA A 120 6.80 -12.07 27.18
C ALA A 120 7.38 -11.45 25.92
N GLY A 121 7.50 -12.23 24.85
CA GLY A 121 7.88 -11.71 23.53
C GLY A 121 6.87 -10.69 23.01
N SER A 122 7.30 -9.85 22.09
CA SER A 122 6.46 -8.83 21.46
C SER A 122 5.43 -9.39 20.46
N ASN A 123 5.42 -10.71 20.24
CA ASN A 123 4.54 -11.33 19.26
C ASN A 123 3.22 -11.83 19.87
N SER A 124 2.22 -12.03 19.02
CA SER A 124 0.88 -12.45 19.42
C SER A 124 0.80 -13.85 20.03
N THR A 125 1.87 -14.64 19.97
CA THR A 125 1.90 -16.00 20.53
C THR A 125 1.90 -16.03 22.07
N PHE A 126 2.14 -14.90 22.71
CA PHE A 126 2.07 -14.74 24.16
C PHE A 126 0.76 -14.11 24.65
N MET A 127 -0.05 -13.56 23.75
CA MET A 127 -1.26 -12.82 24.13
C MET A 127 -2.47 -13.73 24.13
N VAL A 128 -3.24 -13.66 25.21
CA VAL A 128 -4.46 -14.44 25.44
C VAL A 128 -5.64 -13.48 25.57
N GLU A 129 -6.71 -13.77 24.85
CA GLU A 129 -8.00 -13.11 24.99
C GLU A 129 -8.97 -14.08 25.64
N PHE A 130 -9.74 -13.60 26.65
CA PHE A 130 -10.78 -14.37 27.30
C PHE A 130 -12.15 -14.00 26.71
N TYR A 131 -12.84 -14.98 26.19
CA TYR A 131 -14.22 -14.84 25.75
C TYR A 131 -15.13 -15.45 26.81
N LYS A 132 -15.99 -14.62 27.41
CA LYS A 132 -17.01 -15.10 28.34
C LYS A 132 -18.02 -15.95 27.58
N LEU A 133 -18.18 -17.19 28.01
CA LEU A 133 -19.26 -18.04 27.51
C LEU A 133 -20.50 -17.86 28.38
N ASP A 134 -21.65 -17.84 27.74
CA ASP A 134 -22.90 -18.08 28.48
C ASP A 134 -22.96 -19.56 28.84
N VAL A 135 -22.77 -19.84 30.15
CA VAL A 135 -22.69 -21.20 30.70
C VAL A 135 -23.95 -22.01 30.36
N ASN A 136 -25.10 -21.35 30.32
CA ASN A 136 -26.36 -22.01 30.01
C ASN A 136 -26.45 -22.43 28.55
N GLN A 137 -25.81 -21.72 27.65
CA GLN A 137 -25.80 -22.03 26.22
C GLN A 137 -24.72 -23.04 25.82
N HIS A 138 -23.60 -23.13 26.54
CA HIS A 138 -22.42 -23.90 26.11
C HIS A 138 -22.18 -25.20 26.86
N LEU A 139 -22.52 -25.28 28.13
CA LEU A 139 -22.33 -26.51 28.90
C LEU A 139 -23.40 -27.57 28.64
N ASN A 140 -24.60 -27.17 28.19
CA ASN A 140 -25.70 -28.03 27.84
C ASN A 140 -25.95 -28.10 26.33
N LYS A 141 -24.89 -28.30 25.55
CA LYS A 141 -24.97 -28.35 24.08
C LYS A 141 -25.99 -29.39 23.54
N ARG A 142 -26.35 -30.39 24.34
CA ARG A 142 -27.38 -31.37 24.01
C ARG A 142 -28.82 -30.80 24.13
N ASP A 143 -28.97 -29.73 24.90
CA ASP A 143 -30.26 -29.13 25.22
C ASP A 143 -30.56 -27.87 24.41
N LEU A 144 -29.62 -27.40 23.55
CA LEU A 144 -29.88 -26.31 22.62
C LEU A 144 -30.94 -26.73 21.62
N ASN A 145 -31.94 -25.92 21.45
CA ASN A 145 -32.91 -26.11 20.39
C ASN A 145 -32.31 -25.78 19.01
N ASP A 146 -32.99 -26.10 17.93
CA ASP A 146 -32.48 -25.93 16.56
C ASP A 146 -32.18 -24.48 16.23
N LYS A 147 -32.97 -23.53 16.74
CA LYS A 147 -32.73 -22.10 16.53
C LYS A 147 -31.46 -21.62 17.23
N GLU A 148 -31.25 -22.01 18.49
CA GLU A 148 -30.03 -21.65 19.23
C GLU A 148 -28.77 -22.19 18.55
N ARG A 149 -28.83 -23.43 18.05
CA ARG A 149 -27.72 -24.01 17.24
C ARG A 149 -27.46 -23.23 15.97
N ALA A 150 -28.53 -22.80 15.26
CA ALA A 150 -28.40 -22.00 14.06
C ALA A 150 -27.79 -20.61 14.36
N ILE A 151 -28.22 -19.97 15.44
CA ILE A 151 -27.67 -18.67 15.88
C ILE A 151 -26.18 -18.78 16.23
N LEU A 152 -25.73 -19.85 16.90
CA LEU A 152 -24.31 -20.04 17.17
C LEU A 152 -23.47 -20.13 15.90
N LYS A 153 -23.96 -20.89 14.90
CA LYS A 153 -23.27 -20.99 13.58
C LYS A 153 -23.23 -19.64 12.88
N LEU A 154 -24.34 -18.90 12.90
CA LEU A 154 -24.40 -17.56 12.33
C LEU A 154 -23.42 -16.61 13.01
N LYS A 155 -23.26 -16.65 14.35
CA LYS A 155 -22.26 -15.85 15.08
C LYS A 155 -20.84 -16.15 14.62
N GLU A 156 -20.48 -17.41 14.37
CA GLU A 156 -19.19 -17.79 13.81
C GLU A 156 -18.95 -17.16 12.43
N THR A 157 -19.99 -17.18 11.59
CA THR A 157 -19.93 -16.58 10.25
C THR A 157 -19.80 -15.05 10.30
N LEU A 158 -20.50 -14.41 11.25
CA LEU A 158 -20.38 -12.96 11.49
C LEU A 158 -18.94 -12.58 11.90
N VAL A 159 -18.31 -13.35 12.79
CA VAL A 159 -16.89 -13.15 13.16
C VAL A 159 -15.98 -13.28 11.94
N LEU A 160 -16.24 -14.28 11.08
CA LEU A 160 -15.50 -14.42 9.82
C LEU A 160 -15.72 -13.22 8.90
N ALA A 161 -16.95 -12.74 8.75
CA ALA A 161 -17.25 -11.54 7.98
C ALA A 161 -16.51 -10.31 8.54
N GLU A 162 -16.47 -10.14 9.86
CA GLU A 162 -15.78 -9.02 10.52
C GLU A 162 -14.27 -9.02 10.32
N SER A 163 -13.66 -10.15 9.97
CA SER A 163 -12.25 -10.19 9.59
C SER A 163 -11.93 -9.34 8.34
N TYR A 164 -12.94 -8.97 7.56
CA TYR A 164 -12.83 -8.06 6.42
C TYR A 164 -12.99 -6.57 6.79
N LYS A 165 -13.09 -6.25 8.07
CA LYS A 165 -12.98 -4.87 8.56
C LYS A 165 -11.53 -4.46 8.74
N ASP A 166 -11.27 -3.18 8.59
CA ASP A 166 -9.99 -2.61 8.98
C ASP A 166 -9.87 -2.65 10.51
N SER A 167 -8.73 -3.15 10.99
CA SER A 167 -8.49 -3.29 12.43
C SER A 167 -8.23 -1.96 13.15
N TYR A 168 -7.95 -0.90 12.38
CA TYR A 168 -7.64 0.43 12.93
C TYR A 168 -8.88 1.31 13.08
N ASP A 169 -9.71 1.41 12.03
CA ASP A 169 -10.89 2.29 12.02
C ASP A 169 -12.23 1.55 11.97
N GLY A 170 -12.21 0.22 11.87
CA GLY A 170 -13.41 -0.63 11.80
C GLY A 170 -14.16 -0.54 10.46
N SER A 171 -13.66 0.19 9.48
CA SER A 171 -14.28 0.30 8.17
C SER A 171 -14.22 -1.02 7.39
N TRP A 172 -15.21 -1.28 6.55
CA TRP A 172 -15.21 -2.46 5.70
C TRP A 172 -14.19 -2.33 4.56
N ARG A 173 -13.36 -3.35 4.39
CA ARG A 173 -12.44 -3.46 3.25
C ARG A 173 -13.17 -3.96 2.00
N LEU A 174 -14.31 -3.36 1.69
CA LEU A 174 -15.12 -3.65 0.50
C LEU A 174 -15.16 -2.44 -0.42
N GLY A 175 -14.96 -2.65 -1.71
CA GLY A 175 -14.91 -1.60 -2.74
C GLY A 175 -13.95 -1.95 -3.85
N ASP A 176 -13.69 -1.02 -4.78
CA ASP A 176 -12.93 -1.25 -6.02
C ASP A 176 -11.46 -0.83 -5.93
N GLU A 177 -11.03 -0.32 -4.77
CA GLU A 177 -9.65 0.11 -4.57
C GLU A 177 -8.75 -1.08 -4.24
N VAL A 178 -7.45 -0.91 -4.43
CA VAL A 178 -6.45 -1.89 -3.94
C VAL A 178 -6.57 -2.07 -2.43
N ASN A 179 -6.13 -3.21 -1.94
CA ASN A 179 -6.23 -3.63 -0.54
C ASN A 179 -7.68 -3.82 -0.05
N LYS A 180 -8.65 -3.77 -0.95
CA LYS A 180 -10.06 -4.07 -0.69
C LYS A 180 -10.53 -5.27 -1.49
N TYR A 181 -11.75 -5.71 -1.21
CA TYR A 181 -12.37 -6.86 -1.82
C TYR A 181 -13.57 -6.42 -2.65
N SER A 182 -13.66 -6.93 -3.86
CA SER A 182 -14.85 -6.84 -4.68
C SER A 182 -15.76 -8.05 -4.47
N LEU A 183 -17.04 -7.83 -4.70
CA LEU A 183 -18.07 -8.83 -4.66
C LEU A 183 -18.99 -8.62 -5.88
N PRO A 184 -19.32 -9.67 -6.66
CA PRO A 184 -20.21 -9.53 -7.82
C PRO A 184 -21.58 -8.92 -7.48
N GLU A 185 -22.13 -9.25 -6.32
CA GLU A 185 -23.41 -8.73 -5.82
C GLU A 185 -23.33 -7.31 -5.25
N GLY A 186 -22.12 -6.76 -5.11
CA GLY A 186 -21.85 -5.43 -4.56
C GLY A 186 -21.74 -5.39 -3.04
N LYS A 187 -21.12 -4.32 -2.55
CA LYS A 187 -20.89 -4.05 -1.11
C LYS A 187 -22.21 -3.93 -0.35
N GLU A 188 -23.20 -3.28 -0.94
CA GLU A 188 -24.49 -3.01 -0.33
C GLU A 188 -25.22 -4.32 0.01
N LYS A 189 -25.20 -5.31 -0.90
CA LYS A 189 -25.76 -6.63 -0.65
C LYS A 189 -25.06 -7.36 0.49
N PHE A 190 -23.74 -7.28 0.55
CA PHE A 190 -23.00 -7.87 1.65
C PHE A 190 -23.40 -7.25 3.01
N LEU A 191 -23.48 -5.92 3.08
CA LEU A 191 -23.86 -5.22 4.30
C LEU A 191 -25.30 -5.46 4.71
N GLU A 192 -26.22 -5.55 3.76
CA GLU A 192 -27.61 -5.93 4.01
C GLU A 192 -27.69 -7.30 4.72
N VAL A 193 -27.03 -8.32 4.13
CA VAL A 193 -27.06 -9.69 4.66
C VAL A 193 -26.34 -9.78 6.01
N TYR A 194 -25.19 -9.12 6.14
CA TYR A 194 -24.44 -9.04 7.40
C TYR A 194 -25.29 -8.40 8.51
N ASN A 195 -25.91 -7.25 8.26
CA ASN A 195 -26.70 -6.53 9.25
C ASN A 195 -27.96 -7.32 9.65
N ALA A 196 -28.61 -7.97 8.69
CA ALA A 196 -29.75 -8.85 8.98
C ALA A 196 -29.33 -10.05 9.85
N GLY A 197 -28.22 -10.70 9.50
CA GLY A 197 -27.66 -11.79 10.29
C GLY A 197 -27.24 -11.35 11.70
N LYS A 198 -26.60 -10.19 11.80
CA LYS A 198 -26.21 -9.60 13.08
C LYS A 198 -27.43 -9.30 13.96
N ASN A 199 -28.50 -8.76 13.40
CA ASN A 199 -29.74 -8.52 14.13
C ASN A 199 -30.34 -9.83 14.68
N MET A 200 -30.39 -10.90 13.86
CA MET A 200 -30.86 -12.22 14.32
C MET A 200 -29.98 -12.80 15.45
N ALA A 201 -28.67 -12.58 15.37
CA ALA A 201 -27.72 -13.09 16.36
C ALA A 201 -27.74 -12.29 17.66
N ASP A 202 -28.04 -11.00 17.61
CA ASP A 202 -28.13 -10.11 18.78
C ASP A 202 -29.49 -10.22 19.50
N HIS A 203 -30.56 -10.65 18.78
CA HIS A 203 -31.91 -10.84 19.31
C HIS A 203 -32.37 -12.30 19.15
N PRO A 204 -31.82 -13.24 19.93
CA PRO A 204 -32.10 -14.67 19.81
C PRO A 204 -33.55 -15.05 20.15
N ASP A 205 -34.26 -14.19 20.85
CA ASP A 205 -35.68 -14.27 21.21
C ASP A 205 -36.62 -13.70 20.15
N GLY A 206 -36.10 -13.21 19.03
CA GLY A 206 -36.86 -12.72 17.87
C GLY A 206 -37.77 -13.80 17.29
N GLN A 207 -38.62 -13.40 16.33
CA GLN A 207 -39.64 -14.27 15.72
C GLN A 207 -39.11 -15.22 14.63
N GLU A 208 -37.84 -15.08 14.24
CA GLU A 208 -37.23 -15.88 13.18
C GLU A 208 -37.15 -17.36 13.56
N THR A 209 -37.43 -18.22 12.59
CA THR A 209 -37.29 -19.66 12.73
C THR A 209 -35.82 -20.12 12.63
N ALA A 210 -35.53 -21.33 13.10
CA ALA A 210 -34.20 -21.95 12.92
C ALA A 210 -33.82 -22.03 11.43
N GLN A 211 -34.77 -22.29 10.55
CA GLN A 211 -34.53 -22.34 9.11
C GLN A 211 -34.12 -20.97 8.56
N GLN A 212 -34.82 -19.89 8.90
CA GLN A 212 -34.51 -18.53 8.46
C GLN A 212 -33.10 -18.09 8.92
N VAL A 213 -32.73 -18.43 10.16
CA VAL A 213 -31.36 -18.16 10.67
C VAL A 213 -30.34 -18.95 9.88
N THR A 214 -30.59 -20.22 9.57
CA THR A 214 -29.68 -21.07 8.79
C THR A 214 -29.54 -20.57 7.35
N GLU A 215 -30.65 -20.14 6.72
CA GLU A 215 -30.66 -19.55 5.38
C GLU A 215 -29.78 -18.27 5.36
N LYS A 216 -29.91 -17.42 6.37
CA LYS A 216 -29.12 -16.19 6.50
C LYS A 216 -27.63 -16.48 6.71
N ASP A 217 -27.30 -17.49 7.53
CA ASP A 217 -25.92 -17.98 7.71
C ASP A 217 -25.32 -18.47 6.39
N ASN A 218 -26.05 -19.27 5.62
CA ASN A 218 -25.62 -19.78 4.33
C ASN A 218 -25.46 -18.67 3.27
N GLU A 219 -26.38 -17.70 3.25
CA GLU A 219 -26.30 -16.53 2.38
C GLU A 219 -25.01 -15.74 2.66
N LEU A 220 -24.74 -15.43 3.93
CA LEU A 220 -23.52 -14.70 4.32
C LEU A 220 -22.25 -15.48 4.00
N LYS A 221 -22.20 -16.78 4.27
CA LYS A 221 -21.09 -17.66 3.88
C LYS A 221 -20.83 -17.64 2.38
N THR A 222 -21.91 -17.69 1.59
CA THR A 222 -21.84 -17.65 0.14
C THR A 222 -21.22 -16.33 -0.34
N LEU A 223 -21.63 -15.19 0.22
CA LEU A 223 -21.07 -13.89 -0.11
C LEU A 223 -19.60 -13.78 0.31
N ILE A 224 -19.25 -14.24 1.51
CA ILE A 224 -17.84 -14.29 1.97
C ILE A 224 -16.99 -15.12 1.00
N GLY A 225 -17.48 -16.27 0.54
CA GLY A 225 -16.77 -17.15 -0.40
C GLY A 225 -16.54 -16.54 -1.78
N LYS A 226 -17.31 -15.51 -2.17
CA LYS A 226 -17.17 -14.79 -3.43
C LYS A 226 -16.29 -13.55 -3.34
N LEU A 227 -15.90 -13.12 -2.14
CA LEU A 227 -15.02 -11.98 -1.95
C LEU A 227 -13.64 -12.26 -2.57
N THR A 228 -13.23 -11.39 -3.48
CA THR A 228 -11.92 -11.46 -4.14
C THR A 228 -11.14 -10.18 -3.90
N ILE A 229 -9.87 -10.30 -3.55
CA ILE A 229 -9.00 -9.13 -3.40
C ILE A 229 -8.79 -8.47 -4.77
N ASN A 230 -8.98 -7.15 -4.82
CA ASN A 230 -8.81 -6.39 -6.05
C ASN A 230 -7.35 -6.43 -6.52
N GLN A 231 -7.15 -6.63 -7.80
CA GLN A 231 -5.81 -6.59 -8.38
C GLN A 231 -5.30 -5.15 -8.49
N PRO A 232 -3.96 -4.94 -8.43
CA PRO A 232 -3.39 -3.63 -8.73
C PRO A 232 -3.86 -3.14 -10.10
N LYS A 233 -4.26 -1.87 -10.17
CA LYS A 233 -4.83 -1.27 -11.39
C LYS A 233 -3.72 -0.97 -12.39
N ASN A 234 -4.00 -1.26 -13.67
CA ASN A 234 -3.16 -0.81 -14.77
C ASN A 234 -3.11 0.72 -14.81
N GLY A 235 -1.94 1.28 -15.09
CA GLY A 235 -1.79 2.72 -15.23
C GLY A 235 -1.68 3.51 -13.92
N VAL A 236 -1.51 2.85 -12.79
CA VAL A 236 -1.44 3.47 -11.47
C VAL A 236 -0.05 3.33 -10.85
N PHE A 237 0.41 4.38 -10.17
CA PHE A 237 1.65 4.35 -9.41
C PHE A 237 1.40 3.85 -7.99
N TYR A 238 2.25 2.94 -7.52
CA TYR A 238 2.20 2.40 -6.16
C TYR A 238 3.53 2.51 -5.43
N ARG A 239 3.45 2.67 -4.10
CA ARG A 239 4.50 2.28 -3.15
C ARG A 239 4.15 0.91 -2.60
N LEU A 240 5.17 0.06 -2.44
CA LEU A 240 5.01 -1.25 -1.83
C LEU A 240 5.51 -1.20 -0.40
N ARG A 241 4.61 -1.48 0.55
CA ARG A 241 4.90 -1.53 1.99
C ARG A 241 4.76 -2.96 2.50
N CYS A 242 5.86 -3.54 2.95
CA CYS A 242 5.88 -4.83 3.62
C CYS A 242 5.25 -4.70 5.02
N ILE A 243 4.35 -5.60 5.37
CA ILE A 243 3.75 -5.65 6.71
C ILE A 243 4.83 -6.01 7.74
N GLY A 244 5.68 -6.99 7.43
CA GLY A 244 6.81 -7.38 8.26
C GLY A 244 6.44 -8.08 9.57
N THR A 245 7.46 -8.45 10.34
CA THR A 245 7.33 -9.11 11.65
C THR A 245 8.19 -8.41 12.70
N GLY A 246 7.69 -8.31 13.92
CA GLY A 246 8.41 -7.73 15.04
C GLY A 246 8.91 -6.30 14.74
N GLN A 247 10.20 -6.06 14.89
CA GLN A 247 10.84 -4.76 14.61
C GLN A 247 10.95 -4.43 13.11
N ASN A 248 10.73 -5.40 12.23
CA ASN A 248 10.82 -5.28 10.79
C ASN A 248 9.46 -5.00 10.14
N THR A 249 8.63 -4.18 10.76
CA THR A 249 7.30 -3.81 10.25
C THR A 249 7.34 -2.55 9.40
N ASN A 250 6.37 -2.44 8.48
CA ASN A 250 6.13 -1.23 7.67
C ASN A 250 7.33 -0.76 6.84
N LYS A 251 8.08 -1.69 6.28
CA LYS A 251 9.21 -1.35 5.41
C LYS A 251 8.77 -1.14 3.97
N TYR A 252 9.26 -0.06 3.39
CA TYR A 252 9.08 0.27 1.97
C TYR A 252 10.28 -0.20 1.15
N ILE A 253 10.05 -0.57 -0.10
CA ILE A 253 11.13 -0.75 -1.07
C ILE A 253 11.70 0.63 -1.38
N LEU A 254 13.01 0.80 -1.24
CA LEU A 254 13.74 2.02 -1.57
C LEU A 254 14.37 1.94 -2.96
N PRO A 255 14.66 3.07 -3.62
CA PRO A 255 15.32 3.08 -4.93
C PRO A 255 16.82 2.79 -4.89
N THR A 256 17.36 2.55 -3.71
CA THR A 256 18.80 2.26 -3.47
C THR A 256 19.10 0.77 -3.53
N ILE A 257 20.29 0.42 -4.00
CA ILE A 257 20.77 -0.96 -4.10
C ILE A 257 21.79 -1.24 -3.00
N LYS A 258 21.62 -2.36 -2.30
CA LYS A 258 22.55 -2.92 -1.33
C LYS A 258 22.77 -4.40 -1.63
N ASP A 259 24.01 -4.82 -1.81
CA ASP A 259 24.37 -6.21 -2.13
C ASP A 259 23.55 -6.79 -3.30
N ASN A 260 23.46 -6.06 -4.41
CA ASN A 260 22.72 -6.37 -5.62
C ASN A 260 21.20 -6.51 -5.45
N ARG A 261 20.62 -5.99 -4.36
CA ARG A 261 19.18 -6.02 -4.05
C ARG A 261 18.69 -4.64 -3.66
N LEU A 262 17.43 -4.32 -3.96
CA LEU A 262 16.80 -3.10 -3.47
C LEU A 262 16.73 -3.12 -1.93
N GLU A 263 17.03 -2.00 -1.31
CA GLU A 263 16.90 -1.83 0.14
C GLU A 263 15.43 -1.78 0.57
N THR A 264 15.19 -2.18 1.81
CA THR A 264 13.90 -2.02 2.49
C THR A 264 14.10 -1.31 3.81
N LYS A 265 13.41 -0.18 4.02
CA LYS A 265 13.46 0.61 5.25
C LYS A 265 12.11 1.21 5.59
N ASN A 266 11.94 1.62 6.84
CA ASN A 266 10.76 2.37 7.28
C ASN A 266 10.89 3.86 6.91
N GLU A 267 10.98 4.15 5.61
CA GLU A 267 11.21 5.49 5.05
C GLU A 267 10.25 5.75 3.88
N LYS A 268 8.98 6.01 4.19
CA LYS A 268 7.94 6.23 3.17
C LYS A 268 8.28 7.33 2.17
N HIS A 269 8.90 8.43 2.63
CA HIS A 269 9.22 9.59 1.79
C HIS A 269 10.31 9.29 0.75
N ASN A 270 11.14 8.27 1.01
CA ASN A 270 12.18 7.79 0.09
C ASN A 270 11.77 6.52 -0.67
N ALA A 271 10.54 6.04 -0.50
CA ALA A 271 10.08 4.82 -1.15
C ALA A 271 10.14 4.93 -2.67
N ALA A 272 10.53 3.84 -3.31
CA ALA A 272 10.42 3.69 -4.76
C ALA A 272 8.96 3.77 -5.20
N LEU A 273 8.71 4.45 -6.31
CA LEU A 273 7.40 4.57 -6.92
C LEU A 273 7.38 3.68 -8.17
N PHE A 274 6.40 2.79 -8.25
CA PHE A 274 6.30 1.82 -9.32
C PHE A 274 5.03 2.08 -10.14
N TYR A 275 5.19 2.30 -11.43
CA TYR A 275 4.10 2.35 -12.39
C TYR A 275 3.69 0.92 -12.72
N CYS A 276 2.44 0.57 -12.42
CA CYS A 276 1.90 -0.77 -12.62
C CYS A 276 1.30 -0.90 -14.02
N GLN A 277 1.68 -1.95 -14.72
CA GLN A 277 1.18 -2.24 -16.06
C GLN A 277 0.72 -3.70 -16.16
N ASP A 278 -0.40 -3.90 -16.84
CA ASP A 278 -0.90 -5.23 -17.14
C ASP A 278 -0.03 -5.92 -18.19
N VAL A 279 0.20 -7.20 -17.97
CA VAL A 279 0.80 -8.11 -18.95
C VAL A 279 -0.04 -9.38 -19.08
N ALA A 280 0.33 -10.26 -19.98
CA ALA A 280 -0.40 -11.50 -20.23
C ALA A 280 -0.63 -12.32 -18.95
N ASN A 281 -1.70 -13.13 -18.94
CA ASN A 281 -2.06 -14.07 -17.87
C ASN A 281 -2.36 -13.40 -16.52
N GLY A 282 -2.90 -12.16 -16.51
CA GLY A 282 -3.28 -11.45 -15.30
C GLY A 282 -2.11 -11.00 -14.42
N LYS A 283 -0.90 -11.08 -14.93
CA LYS A 283 0.29 -10.59 -14.24
C LYS A 283 0.48 -9.09 -14.43
N LYS A 284 1.38 -8.52 -13.66
CA LYS A 284 1.73 -7.10 -13.67
C LYS A 284 3.23 -6.91 -13.77
N THR A 285 3.66 -5.84 -14.41
CA THR A 285 5.02 -5.33 -14.29
C THR A 285 5.03 -4.06 -13.44
N LEU A 286 6.16 -3.79 -12.82
CA LEU A 286 6.39 -2.65 -11.93
C LEU A 286 7.58 -1.84 -12.47
N LEU A 287 7.29 -0.75 -13.16
CA LEU A 287 8.28 0.14 -13.76
C LEU A 287 8.63 1.27 -12.77
N ALA A 288 9.87 1.35 -12.34
CA ALA A 288 10.30 2.31 -11.33
C ALA A 288 10.39 3.74 -11.88
N PHE A 289 9.65 4.66 -11.27
CA PHE A 289 9.70 6.08 -11.59
C PHE A 289 11.11 6.67 -11.39
N ASN A 290 11.52 7.56 -12.27
CA ASN A 290 12.86 8.16 -12.32
C ASN A 290 14.02 7.19 -12.62
N LYS A 291 13.77 5.88 -12.73
CA LYS A 291 14.75 4.89 -13.18
C LYS A 291 14.42 4.40 -14.59
N GLY A 292 13.12 4.26 -14.92
CA GLY A 292 12.68 3.67 -16.17
C GLY A 292 13.13 2.22 -16.34
N GLN A 293 13.35 1.52 -15.23
CA GLN A 293 13.73 0.12 -15.20
C GLN A 293 12.68 -0.67 -14.43
N TYR A 294 12.42 -1.89 -14.89
CA TYR A 294 11.51 -2.78 -14.20
C TYR A 294 12.11 -3.32 -12.92
N PHE A 295 11.28 -3.43 -11.90
CA PHE A 295 11.58 -4.24 -10.73
C PHE A 295 11.43 -5.72 -11.10
N GLY A 296 12.35 -6.55 -10.63
CA GLY A 296 12.29 -7.99 -10.87
C GLY A 296 13.52 -8.74 -10.37
N ASN A 297 13.62 -10.01 -10.73
CA ASN A 297 14.76 -10.85 -10.36
C ASN A 297 15.91 -10.70 -11.38
N VAL A 298 17.03 -10.14 -10.92
CA VAL A 298 18.22 -9.88 -11.75
C VAL A 298 19.19 -11.06 -11.82
N GLY A 299 18.82 -12.22 -11.30
CA GLY A 299 19.61 -13.45 -11.27
C GLY A 299 19.84 -13.97 -9.85
N GLY A 300 19.90 -15.29 -9.72
CA GLY A 300 19.95 -15.95 -8.41
C GLY A 300 18.62 -15.97 -7.67
N ASN A 301 18.59 -16.67 -6.55
CA ASN A 301 17.34 -16.98 -5.86
C ASN A 301 16.68 -15.78 -5.14
N ASN A 302 17.45 -14.74 -4.77
CA ASN A 302 16.98 -13.68 -3.89
C ASN A 302 17.25 -12.28 -4.43
N ASN A 303 17.80 -12.14 -5.64
CA ASN A 303 18.28 -10.87 -6.16
C ASN A 303 17.15 -10.07 -6.83
N PHE A 304 16.32 -9.41 -6.05
CA PHE A 304 15.28 -8.52 -6.53
C PHE A 304 15.78 -7.07 -6.58
N ALA A 305 15.95 -6.57 -7.79
CA ALA A 305 16.45 -5.23 -8.08
C ALA A 305 15.87 -4.68 -9.39
N TYR A 306 16.49 -3.68 -9.97
CA TYR A 306 16.13 -3.16 -11.28
C TYR A 306 16.69 -4.05 -12.39
N ILE A 307 15.83 -4.45 -13.30
CA ILE A 307 16.20 -5.23 -14.49
C ILE A 307 17.08 -4.36 -15.40
N ALA A 308 18.19 -4.91 -15.88
CA ALA A 308 19.05 -4.21 -16.82
C ALA A 308 18.33 -3.95 -18.15
N VAL A 309 18.68 -2.87 -18.81
CA VAL A 309 18.15 -2.50 -20.13
C VAL A 309 18.39 -3.63 -21.14
N GLY A 310 17.35 -4.00 -21.89
CA GLY A 310 17.41 -5.09 -22.87
C GLY A 310 17.25 -6.51 -22.28
N ASN A 311 17.06 -6.64 -20.96
CA ASN A 311 16.76 -7.90 -20.31
C ASN A 311 15.32 -7.91 -19.80
N ASP A 312 14.41 -8.48 -20.55
CA ASP A 312 12.97 -8.48 -20.24
C ASP A 312 12.51 -9.69 -19.42
N ASN A 313 13.42 -10.55 -19.02
CA ASN A 313 13.10 -11.75 -18.25
C ASN A 313 12.84 -11.38 -16.77
N ASN A 314 11.95 -12.15 -16.13
CA ASN A 314 11.73 -12.10 -14.67
C ASN A 314 11.19 -10.77 -14.11
N LYS A 315 10.39 -10.04 -14.89
CA LYS A 315 9.74 -8.79 -14.47
C LYS A 315 8.23 -8.93 -14.17
N ASP A 316 7.64 -10.07 -14.48
CA ASP A 316 6.19 -10.31 -14.38
C ASP A 316 5.82 -10.87 -13.02
N PHE A 317 4.97 -10.15 -12.30
CA PHE A 317 4.50 -10.52 -10.97
C PHE A 317 3.05 -10.97 -10.99
N ALA A 318 2.75 -12.04 -10.26
CA ALA A 318 1.40 -12.42 -9.87
C ALA A 318 1.10 -11.89 -8.46
N PHE A 319 -0.10 -11.33 -8.28
CA PHE A 319 -0.60 -10.84 -7.01
C PHE A 319 -1.72 -11.75 -6.54
N SER A 320 -1.64 -12.21 -5.31
CA SER A 320 -2.67 -13.04 -4.67
C SER A 320 -2.90 -12.58 -3.23
N GLU A 321 -4.04 -12.94 -2.66
CA GLU A 321 -4.36 -12.59 -1.27
C GLU A 321 -3.29 -13.09 -0.30
N GLY A 322 -2.84 -12.21 0.59
CA GLY A 322 -1.93 -12.51 1.68
C GLY A 322 -2.60 -13.23 2.85
N GLY A 323 -1.84 -13.62 3.85
CA GLY A 323 -2.39 -14.20 5.08
C GLY A 323 -3.08 -13.18 5.98
N GLN A 324 -2.85 -11.89 5.77
CA GLN A 324 -3.58 -10.80 6.41
C GLN A 324 -4.52 -10.16 5.40
N LYS A 325 -5.78 -9.91 5.80
CA LYS A 325 -6.79 -9.33 4.92
C LYS A 325 -6.37 -7.96 4.36
N GLY A 326 -6.59 -7.78 3.07
CA GLY A 326 -6.21 -6.58 2.32
C GLY A 326 -4.74 -6.54 1.88
N CYS A 327 -3.92 -7.52 2.24
CA CYS A 327 -2.53 -7.60 1.82
C CYS A 327 -2.34 -8.60 0.68
N TYR A 328 -1.23 -8.44 -0.04
CA TYR A 328 -0.86 -9.30 -1.16
C TYR A 328 0.35 -10.16 -0.85
N LYS A 329 0.36 -11.37 -1.37
CA LYS A 329 1.57 -12.12 -1.72
C LYS A 329 1.92 -11.76 -3.15
N ILE A 330 3.16 -11.42 -3.40
CA ILE A 330 3.65 -11.02 -4.72
C ILE A 330 4.67 -12.07 -5.17
N GLN A 331 4.37 -12.74 -6.28
CA GLN A 331 5.13 -13.90 -6.75
C GLN A 331 5.74 -13.64 -8.12
N GLN A 332 6.99 -14.09 -8.30
CA GLN A 332 7.70 -14.09 -9.57
C GLN A 332 8.48 -15.40 -9.69
N GLY A 333 8.30 -16.13 -10.81
CA GLY A 333 9.07 -17.34 -11.10
C GLY A 333 9.01 -18.43 -10.01
N GLY A 334 7.87 -18.60 -9.33
CA GLY A 334 7.72 -19.59 -8.25
C GLY A 334 8.19 -19.10 -6.88
N ARG A 335 8.75 -17.90 -6.77
CA ARG A 335 9.22 -17.31 -5.51
C ARG A 335 8.39 -16.10 -5.10
N TYR A 336 8.15 -15.96 -3.80
CA TYR A 336 7.45 -14.82 -3.21
C TYR A 336 8.46 -13.79 -2.71
N ILE A 337 8.23 -12.51 -3.04
CA ILE A 337 9.10 -11.44 -2.55
C ILE A 337 8.93 -11.24 -1.04
N TYR A 338 10.03 -10.96 -0.38
CA TYR A 338 10.13 -10.82 1.08
C TYR A 338 10.83 -9.51 1.45
N GLY A 339 10.26 -8.73 2.34
CA GLY A 339 10.73 -7.38 2.67
C GLY A 339 11.00 -7.13 4.15
N ALA A 340 11.02 -8.16 5.01
CA ALA A 340 11.21 -7.97 6.46
C ALA A 340 12.66 -7.74 6.88
N SER A 341 13.64 -7.96 6.00
CA SER A 341 15.05 -7.62 6.19
C SER A 341 15.34 -6.15 5.81
N ASP A 342 16.59 -5.75 5.76
CA ASP A 342 17.04 -4.43 5.30
C ASP A 342 17.17 -4.33 3.77
N LYS A 343 16.87 -5.39 3.05
CA LYS A 343 16.89 -5.50 1.59
C LYS A 343 15.85 -6.51 1.10
N MET A 344 15.49 -6.41 -0.17
CA MET A 344 14.57 -7.35 -0.81
C MET A 344 15.15 -8.76 -0.79
N ASP A 345 14.30 -9.71 -0.45
CA ASP A 345 14.62 -11.13 -0.40
C ASP A 345 13.48 -11.94 -1.04
N SER A 346 13.56 -13.26 -1.05
CA SER A 346 12.48 -14.12 -1.52
C SER A 346 12.48 -15.48 -0.84
N GLY A 347 11.35 -16.15 -0.91
CA GLY A 347 11.20 -17.52 -0.42
C GLY A 347 10.15 -18.30 -1.20
N ASN A 348 10.17 -19.64 -1.04
CA ASN A 348 9.25 -20.54 -1.73
C ASN A 348 7.90 -20.68 -0.99
N THR A 349 7.90 -20.44 0.32
CA THR A 349 6.72 -20.60 1.17
C THR A 349 6.44 -19.32 1.93
N PRO A 350 5.37 -18.59 1.59
CA PRO A 350 5.03 -17.33 2.27
C PRO A 350 4.28 -17.61 3.58
N ASN A 351 5.01 -17.90 4.64
CA ASN A 351 4.50 -18.36 5.93
C ASN A 351 4.48 -17.30 7.04
N ASN A 352 4.89 -16.07 6.75
CA ASN A 352 4.89 -14.97 7.72
C ASN A 352 4.63 -13.61 7.06
N ASN A 353 4.40 -12.59 7.89
CA ASN A 353 4.06 -11.24 7.44
C ASN A 353 5.14 -10.53 6.62
N GLY A 354 6.37 -11.03 6.57
CA GLY A 354 7.43 -10.52 5.71
C GLY A 354 7.16 -10.72 4.21
N TYR A 355 6.26 -11.65 3.87
CA TYR A 355 5.80 -11.90 2.51
C TYR A 355 4.52 -11.15 2.15
N TYR A 356 3.94 -10.36 3.08
CA TYR A 356 2.66 -9.68 2.86
C TYR A 356 2.90 -8.20 2.63
N TRP A 357 2.34 -7.72 1.52
CA TRP A 357 2.56 -6.39 1.00
C TRP A 357 1.26 -5.60 0.96
N TRP A 358 1.34 -4.37 1.36
CA TRP A 358 0.32 -3.36 1.20
C TRP A 358 0.70 -2.43 0.05
N LEU A 359 -0.24 -2.16 -0.85
CA LEU A 359 -0.03 -1.24 -1.95
C LEU A 359 -0.60 0.12 -1.58
N GLU A 360 0.22 1.15 -1.66
CA GLU A 360 -0.22 2.51 -1.43
C GLU A 360 -0.22 3.27 -2.76
N GLU A 361 -1.41 3.68 -3.22
CA GLU A 361 -1.56 4.48 -4.42
C GLU A 361 -0.87 5.83 -4.23
N VAL A 362 -0.16 6.28 -5.25
CA VAL A 362 0.61 7.53 -5.25
C VAL A 362 -0.27 8.64 -5.84
N THR A 363 -0.63 9.62 -5.03
CA THR A 363 -1.47 10.74 -5.47
C THR A 363 -0.70 11.99 -5.84
N PRO A 364 0.36 12.45 -5.12
CA PRO A 364 1.31 13.35 -5.72
C PRO A 364 2.53 12.60 -6.26
N LEU A 365 2.89 12.88 -7.53
CA LEU A 365 4.14 12.43 -8.14
C LEU A 365 5.23 13.45 -7.84
N PRO A 366 6.30 13.09 -7.09
CA PRO A 366 7.38 14.01 -6.77
C PRO A 366 8.35 14.14 -7.96
N VAL A 367 8.52 15.33 -8.47
CA VAL A 367 9.50 15.65 -9.52
C VAL A 367 10.61 16.49 -8.93
N THR A 368 11.85 16.11 -9.20
CA THR A 368 13.04 16.84 -8.72
C THR A 368 13.56 17.75 -9.83
N VAL A 369 13.68 19.04 -9.52
CA VAL A 369 14.40 20.04 -10.33
C VAL A 369 15.80 20.18 -9.77
N SER A 370 16.81 20.13 -10.65
CA SER A 370 18.21 20.21 -10.28
C SER A 370 18.65 21.66 -9.98
N ALA A 371 19.86 21.84 -9.47
CA ALA A 371 20.50 23.16 -9.28
C ALA A 371 20.62 23.98 -10.60
N ALA A 372 20.46 23.35 -11.77
CA ALA A 372 20.40 24.06 -13.02
C ALA A 372 19.07 24.81 -13.23
N GLY A 373 18.10 24.64 -12.32
CA GLY A 373 16.78 25.28 -12.40
C GLY A 373 15.81 24.62 -13.39
N TRP A 374 16.16 23.45 -13.93
CA TRP A 374 15.38 22.78 -14.96
C TRP A 374 15.30 21.25 -14.74
N ALA A 375 14.19 20.68 -15.20
CA ALA A 375 14.00 19.25 -15.32
C ALA A 375 13.21 18.91 -16.59
N THR A 376 13.26 17.65 -17.02
CA THR A 376 12.37 17.10 -18.03
C THR A 376 11.46 16.04 -17.40
N LEU A 377 10.24 15.91 -17.92
CA LEU A 377 9.31 14.90 -17.47
C LEU A 377 8.53 14.33 -18.67
N TYR A 378 8.33 13.02 -18.64
CA TYR A 378 7.38 12.31 -19.47
C TYR A 378 6.63 11.31 -18.59
N ALA A 379 5.35 11.55 -18.36
CA ALA A 379 4.54 10.73 -17.46
C ALA A 379 3.37 10.07 -18.20
N PRO A 380 3.03 8.80 -17.89
CA PRO A 380 1.93 8.09 -18.55
C PRO A 380 0.55 8.48 -18.00
N VAL A 381 0.51 9.41 -17.07
CA VAL A 381 -0.70 9.90 -16.37
C VAL A 381 -0.79 11.41 -16.47
N ALA A 382 -2.01 11.94 -16.44
CA ALA A 382 -2.20 13.39 -16.39
C ALA A 382 -1.82 13.94 -15.02
N LEU A 383 -1.17 15.11 -15.00
CA LEU A 383 -0.66 15.74 -13.79
C LEU A 383 -1.18 17.16 -13.66
N THR A 384 -1.66 17.51 -12.47
CA THR A 384 -1.99 18.90 -12.16
C THR A 384 -0.72 19.65 -11.77
N ILE A 385 -0.44 20.76 -12.45
CA ILE A 385 0.70 21.63 -12.18
C ILE A 385 0.47 22.31 -10.83
N PRO A 386 1.39 22.18 -9.85
CA PRO A 386 1.22 22.84 -8.56
C PRO A 386 1.30 24.35 -8.70
N ALA A 387 0.41 25.07 -7.99
CA ALA A 387 0.42 26.53 -7.93
C ALA A 387 1.57 27.03 -7.02
N THR A 388 2.79 26.85 -7.47
CA THR A 388 4.01 27.25 -6.76
C THR A 388 4.65 28.42 -7.50
N GLU A 389 4.97 29.49 -6.78
CA GLU A 389 5.66 30.65 -7.35
C GLU A 389 7.01 30.25 -7.96
N GLY A 390 7.28 30.74 -9.15
CA GLY A 390 8.52 30.44 -9.88
C GLY A 390 8.56 29.08 -10.55
N LEU A 391 7.49 28.26 -10.47
CA LEU A 391 7.37 27.03 -11.23
C LEU A 391 6.59 27.26 -12.53
N THR A 392 7.20 26.91 -13.65
CA THR A 392 6.54 26.93 -14.96
C THR A 392 6.81 25.64 -15.71
N VAL A 393 5.79 25.12 -16.38
CA VAL A 393 5.89 23.91 -17.20
C VAL A 393 5.70 24.31 -18.66
N TYR A 394 6.51 23.74 -19.53
CA TYR A 394 6.48 24.05 -20.97
C TYR A 394 6.38 22.79 -21.83
N THR A 395 5.62 22.88 -22.90
CA THR A 395 5.86 22.07 -24.12
C THR A 395 6.88 22.81 -25.00
N ALA A 396 7.53 22.10 -25.92
CA ALA A 396 8.56 22.69 -26.74
C ALA A 396 8.46 22.20 -28.19
N ALA A 397 8.75 23.08 -29.13
CA ALA A 397 8.85 22.77 -30.55
C ALA A 397 10.10 23.44 -31.16
N VAL A 398 10.69 22.81 -32.18
CA VAL A 398 11.83 23.36 -32.88
C VAL A 398 11.38 24.43 -33.87
N GLU A 399 11.99 25.62 -33.77
CA GLU A 399 11.83 26.69 -34.73
C GLU A 399 13.22 27.24 -35.10
N GLY A 400 13.65 26.97 -36.32
CA GLY A 400 15.03 27.28 -36.74
C GLY A 400 16.06 26.50 -35.87
N ASN A 401 16.95 27.23 -35.22
CA ASN A 401 17.99 26.68 -34.33
C ASN A 401 17.65 26.87 -32.85
N THR A 402 16.40 27.16 -32.50
CA THR A 402 15.92 27.33 -31.14
C THR A 402 14.85 26.33 -30.80
N LEU A 403 14.70 26.06 -29.49
CA LEU A 403 13.59 25.29 -28.94
C LEU A 403 12.59 26.27 -28.33
N LYS A 404 11.52 26.52 -29.08
CA LYS A 404 10.46 27.45 -28.67
C LYS A 404 9.60 26.83 -27.60
N LEU A 405 9.52 27.49 -26.48
CA LEU A 405 8.79 27.03 -25.30
C LEU A 405 7.39 27.65 -25.27
N LYS A 406 6.38 26.79 -25.03
CA LYS A 406 5.00 27.21 -24.79
C LYS A 406 4.57 26.78 -23.39
N ALA A 407 4.28 27.75 -22.53
CA ALA A 407 3.84 27.48 -21.18
C ALA A 407 2.52 26.71 -21.15
N LEU A 408 2.45 25.69 -20.29
CA LEU A 408 1.25 24.95 -19.95
C LEU A 408 0.69 25.48 -18.63
N ASN A 409 -0.64 25.61 -18.59
CA ASN A 409 -1.36 26.02 -17.40
C ASN A 409 -2.29 24.89 -16.93
N GLY A 410 -2.37 24.70 -15.63
CA GLY A 410 -3.31 23.78 -14.99
C GLY A 410 -2.93 22.31 -15.07
N THR A 411 -2.86 21.71 -16.25
CA THR A 411 -2.68 20.26 -16.42
C THR A 411 -1.63 19.92 -17.45
N ILE A 412 -0.76 18.97 -17.15
CA ILE A 412 0.08 18.25 -18.12
C ILE A 412 -0.72 17.02 -18.55
N PRO A 413 -1.11 16.89 -19.83
CA PRO A 413 -1.78 15.69 -20.32
C PRO A 413 -0.87 14.46 -20.22
N ALA A 414 -1.46 13.27 -20.08
CA ALA A 414 -0.71 12.01 -20.12
C ALA A 414 0.12 11.90 -21.42
N ASN A 415 1.28 11.26 -21.33
CA ASN A 415 2.21 11.04 -22.45
C ASN A 415 2.64 12.33 -23.18
N THR A 416 2.72 13.43 -22.45
CA THR A 416 3.21 14.71 -22.98
C THR A 416 4.62 14.98 -22.47
N PRO A 417 5.63 15.05 -23.36
CA PRO A 417 6.99 15.44 -22.96
C PRO A 417 7.02 16.93 -22.61
N VAL A 418 7.51 17.24 -21.40
CA VAL A 418 7.56 18.63 -20.90
C VAL A 418 8.91 18.98 -20.30
N LEU A 419 9.16 20.29 -20.26
CA LEU A 419 10.21 20.91 -19.46
C LEU A 419 9.59 21.58 -18.25
N ILE A 420 10.29 21.53 -17.14
CA ILE A 420 9.90 22.17 -15.89
C ILE A 420 11.00 23.13 -15.50
N GLU A 421 10.68 24.40 -15.35
CA GLU A 421 11.55 25.44 -14.82
C GLU A 421 11.09 25.78 -13.40
N ALA A 422 11.99 25.70 -12.43
CA ALA A 422 11.75 26.08 -11.05
C ALA A 422 13.09 26.20 -10.30
N ALA A 423 13.09 26.73 -9.09
CA ALA A 423 14.23 26.62 -8.19
C ALA A 423 14.59 25.15 -7.92
N GLU A 424 15.83 24.89 -7.49
CA GLU A 424 16.22 23.54 -7.05
C GLU A 424 15.30 23.03 -5.95
N GLY A 425 14.75 21.81 -6.13
CA GLY A 425 13.85 21.22 -5.13
C GLY A 425 13.01 20.08 -5.63
N LYS A 426 12.13 19.62 -4.76
CA LYS A 426 11.11 18.60 -5.08
C LYS A 426 9.74 19.25 -5.15
N TYR A 427 9.03 19.01 -6.23
CA TYR A 427 7.70 19.54 -6.50
C TYR A 427 6.70 18.39 -6.66
N ASN A 428 5.55 18.50 -5.99
CA ASN A 428 4.52 17.48 -5.96
C ASN A 428 3.43 17.80 -6.99
N PHE A 429 3.35 17.01 -8.05
CA PHE A 429 2.32 17.10 -9.09
C PHE A 429 1.19 16.13 -8.74
N ASN A 430 -0.03 16.63 -8.50
CA ASN A 430 -1.16 15.77 -8.22
C ASN A 430 -1.53 14.94 -9.46
N ILE A 431 -1.67 13.63 -9.28
CA ILE A 431 -2.02 12.70 -10.35
C ILE A 431 -3.53 12.70 -10.54
N ASN A 432 -3.97 12.80 -11.79
CA ASN A 432 -5.36 12.60 -12.18
C ASN A 432 -5.48 11.30 -13.00
N TYR A 433 -5.74 10.18 -12.32
CA TYR A 433 -5.90 8.88 -12.96
C TYR A 433 -7.17 8.78 -13.83
N ASN A 434 -8.13 9.66 -13.65
CA ASN A 434 -9.41 9.65 -14.38
C ASN A 434 -9.43 10.59 -15.61
N ALA A 435 -8.36 11.35 -15.82
CA ALA A 435 -8.29 12.22 -16.99
C ALA A 435 -8.19 11.37 -18.26
N ALA A 436 -9.02 11.68 -19.24
CA ALA A 436 -8.90 11.08 -20.57
C ALA A 436 -7.47 11.33 -21.11
N ALA A 437 -6.89 10.31 -21.72
CA ALA A 437 -5.58 10.41 -22.35
C ALA A 437 -5.63 11.45 -23.48
N GLN A 438 -5.29 12.68 -23.17
CA GLN A 438 -5.10 13.75 -24.16
C GLN A 438 -3.60 13.98 -24.29
N THR A 439 -3.09 13.86 -25.51
CA THR A 439 -1.72 14.23 -25.82
C THR A 439 -1.72 15.70 -26.21
N ALA A 440 -1.03 16.55 -25.45
CA ALA A 440 -0.73 17.89 -25.91
C ALA A 440 0.34 17.78 -27.02
N GLN A 441 -0.10 17.80 -28.28
CA GLN A 441 0.81 17.76 -29.41
C GLN A 441 1.39 19.15 -29.64
N ALA A 442 2.72 19.26 -29.55
CA ALA A 442 3.40 20.44 -30.02
C ALA A 442 3.25 20.52 -31.55
N ALA A 443 2.88 21.68 -32.06
CA ALA A 443 2.90 21.91 -33.51
C ALA A 443 4.35 21.89 -34.00
N GLY A 444 4.69 21.01 -34.93
CA GLY A 444 6.03 20.89 -35.52
C GLY A 444 6.89 19.77 -34.91
N LYS A 445 8.21 19.75 -35.17
CA LYS A 445 9.16 18.84 -34.51
C LYS A 445 9.24 19.20 -33.02
N GLY A 446 8.73 18.33 -32.19
CA GLY A 446 8.71 18.52 -30.76
C GLY A 446 9.65 17.55 -30.01
N LEU A 447 9.54 17.58 -28.69
CA LEU A 447 10.21 16.61 -27.84
C LEU A 447 9.50 15.26 -27.89
N SER A 448 10.27 14.21 -27.76
CA SER A 448 9.84 12.84 -27.50
C SER A 448 9.98 12.50 -26.01
N GLY A 449 9.38 11.40 -25.59
CA GLY A 449 9.52 10.89 -24.21
C GLY A 449 9.60 9.38 -24.18
N THR A 450 10.23 8.84 -23.14
CA THR A 450 10.24 7.41 -22.86
C THR A 450 9.89 7.15 -21.41
N LEU A 451 9.11 6.11 -21.16
CA LEU A 451 8.83 5.61 -19.80
C LEU A 451 9.94 4.67 -19.33
N GLU A 452 10.46 3.88 -20.25
CA GLU A 452 11.54 2.94 -19.98
C GLU A 452 12.90 3.57 -20.26
N THR A 453 13.91 3.15 -19.51
CA THR A 453 15.30 3.40 -19.90
C THR A 453 15.62 2.51 -21.08
N ILE A 454 15.95 3.10 -22.20
CA ILE A 454 16.20 2.42 -23.47
C ILE A 454 17.62 2.68 -23.97
N ASN A 455 18.15 1.80 -24.79
CA ASN A 455 19.34 2.07 -25.55
C ASN A 455 19.05 3.17 -26.58
N LYS A 456 19.99 4.06 -26.78
CA LYS A 456 19.89 5.10 -27.82
C LYS A 456 19.65 4.43 -29.17
N PRO A 457 18.59 4.82 -29.93
CA PRO A 457 18.33 4.24 -31.23
C PRO A 457 19.51 4.44 -32.19
N ALA A 458 19.92 3.37 -32.87
CA ALA A 458 21.02 3.42 -33.83
C ALA A 458 20.71 4.39 -34.97
N GLY A 459 21.70 5.17 -35.41
CA GLY A 459 21.56 6.12 -36.49
C GLY A 459 20.78 7.40 -36.15
N THR A 460 20.38 7.58 -34.86
CA THR A 460 19.59 8.72 -34.42
C THR A 460 20.46 9.71 -33.62
N THR A 461 20.36 11.01 -33.97
CA THR A 461 20.94 12.06 -33.15
C THR A 461 19.98 12.42 -32.01
N ILE A 462 20.40 12.18 -30.78
CA ILE A 462 19.60 12.48 -29.60
C ILE A 462 20.08 13.79 -28.96
N TYR A 463 19.13 14.57 -28.49
CA TYR A 463 19.35 15.81 -27.74
C TYR A 463 18.72 15.68 -26.37
N THR A 464 19.44 16.04 -25.33
CA THR A 464 18.96 16.03 -23.94
C THR A 464 19.18 17.38 -23.28
N LEU A 465 18.42 17.63 -22.21
CA LEU A 465 18.59 18.82 -21.37
C LEU A 465 19.97 18.81 -20.72
N GLN A 466 20.79 19.81 -21.02
CA GLN A 466 22.16 19.94 -20.53
C GLN A 466 22.50 21.41 -20.26
N LYS A 467 23.56 21.63 -19.48
CA LYS A 467 24.17 22.94 -19.20
C LYS A 467 25.68 22.83 -19.40
N PRO A 468 26.16 22.76 -20.67
CA PRO A 468 27.58 22.51 -20.94
C PRO A 468 28.46 23.75 -20.66
N ALA A 469 29.58 23.56 -20.00
CA ALA A 469 30.55 24.63 -19.75
C ALA A 469 31.14 25.23 -21.06
N ALA A 470 31.23 24.41 -22.11
CA ALA A 470 31.76 24.82 -23.42
C ALA A 470 30.89 25.89 -24.13
N VAL A 471 29.62 26.06 -23.75
CA VAL A 471 28.69 27.06 -24.29
C VAL A 471 28.24 28.07 -23.23
N ASN A 472 29.18 28.59 -22.44
CA ASN A 472 28.96 29.57 -21.37
C ASN A 472 27.93 29.12 -20.30
N ASN A 473 27.81 27.82 -20.07
CA ASN A 473 26.80 27.25 -19.18
C ASN A 473 25.33 27.61 -19.57
N GLU A 474 25.06 27.89 -20.82
CA GLU A 474 23.70 28.13 -21.27
C GLU A 474 22.90 26.82 -21.25
N ILE A 475 21.72 26.85 -20.66
CA ILE A 475 20.87 25.68 -20.58
C ILE A 475 20.10 25.47 -21.89
N GLY A 476 20.04 24.22 -22.36
CA GLY A 476 19.38 23.89 -23.63
C GLY A 476 19.34 22.39 -23.89
N PHE A 477 18.94 22.03 -25.09
CA PHE A 477 18.98 20.66 -25.59
C PHE A 477 20.21 20.49 -26.48
N TYR A 478 21.19 19.75 -26.00
CA TYR A 478 22.46 19.51 -26.68
C TYR A 478 22.59 18.04 -27.10
N LYS A 479 23.42 17.80 -28.14
CA LYS A 479 23.70 16.44 -28.61
C LYS A 479 24.14 15.56 -27.44
N TYR A 480 23.52 14.39 -27.33
CA TYR A 480 23.78 13.45 -26.26
C TYR A 480 24.78 12.39 -26.69
N GLY A 481 25.90 12.33 -25.98
CA GLY A 481 26.97 11.37 -26.25
C GLY A 481 26.84 10.03 -25.53
N GLY A 482 25.83 9.87 -24.65
CA GLY A 482 25.62 8.62 -23.93
C GLY A 482 24.94 7.52 -24.75
N GLU A 483 24.92 6.32 -24.21
CA GLU A 483 24.38 5.13 -24.88
C GLU A 483 22.92 4.84 -24.52
N THR A 484 22.43 5.32 -23.37
CA THR A 484 21.09 5.05 -22.87
C THR A 484 20.31 6.31 -22.58
N LEU A 485 19.00 6.31 -22.87
CA LEU A 485 18.05 7.36 -22.50
C LEU A 485 17.32 6.94 -21.22
N GLN A 486 17.33 7.80 -20.23
CA GLN A 486 16.67 7.54 -18.96
C GLN A 486 15.15 7.61 -19.10
N GLY A 487 14.44 6.67 -18.50
CA GLY A 487 12.97 6.65 -18.48
C GLY A 487 12.35 7.80 -17.70
N PHE A 488 11.09 8.07 -17.99
CA PHE A 488 10.28 9.19 -17.50
C PHE A 488 10.87 10.57 -17.80
N ARG A 489 11.62 10.67 -18.90
CA ARG A 489 12.27 11.90 -19.33
C ARG A 489 11.85 12.29 -20.76
N ALA A 490 11.88 13.61 -21.01
CA ALA A 490 11.76 14.13 -22.35
C ALA A 490 13.15 14.28 -22.98
N TYR A 491 13.22 14.01 -24.28
CA TYR A 491 14.44 14.14 -25.11
C TYR A 491 14.03 14.58 -26.52
N GLY A 492 14.99 14.92 -27.34
CA GLY A 492 14.77 15.26 -28.73
C GLY A 492 15.39 14.25 -29.69
N GLU A 493 14.68 13.92 -30.77
CA GLU A 493 15.19 13.06 -31.84
C GLU A 493 15.37 13.87 -33.12
N ASN A 494 16.58 13.87 -33.68
CA ASN A 494 16.88 14.51 -34.97
C ASN A 494 16.29 15.92 -35.04
N LEU A 495 16.33 16.69 -33.95
CA LEU A 495 15.70 18.00 -33.83
C LEU A 495 16.23 18.98 -34.89
N LEU A 496 17.54 18.98 -35.12
CA LEU A 496 18.21 19.70 -36.21
C LEU A 496 18.37 18.77 -37.38
N GLY A 497 18.22 19.31 -38.61
CA GLY A 497 18.41 18.52 -39.83
C GLY A 497 19.79 17.86 -39.87
N THR A 498 19.93 16.79 -40.63
CA THR A 498 21.18 15.99 -40.76
C THR A 498 22.39 16.81 -41.24
N THR A 499 22.16 17.97 -41.87
CA THR A 499 23.19 18.90 -42.35
C THR A 499 23.58 19.97 -41.33
N SER A 500 22.89 20.07 -40.19
CA SER A 500 23.19 21.09 -39.19
C SER A 500 24.46 20.77 -38.42
N THR A 501 25.39 21.72 -38.37
CA THR A 501 26.60 21.68 -37.55
C THR A 501 26.34 22.15 -36.11
N ALA A 502 25.14 22.66 -35.80
CA ALA A 502 24.82 23.16 -34.48
C ALA A 502 24.82 22.02 -33.45
N GLU A 503 25.51 22.24 -32.32
CA GLU A 503 25.65 21.28 -31.25
C GLU A 503 24.42 21.19 -30.35
N GLY A 504 23.51 22.20 -30.36
CA GLY A 504 22.33 22.22 -29.52
C GLY A 504 21.34 23.31 -29.90
N LEU A 505 20.22 23.30 -29.18
CA LEU A 505 19.14 24.28 -29.26
C LEU A 505 18.99 24.97 -27.92
N ILE A 506 19.11 26.28 -27.91
CA ILE A 506 18.81 27.10 -26.72
C ILE A 506 17.30 27.36 -26.63
N PHE A 507 16.85 27.74 -25.43
CA PHE A 507 15.43 28.00 -25.21
C PHE A 507 15.02 29.38 -25.69
N ASP A 508 13.94 29.43 -26.45
CA ASP A 508 13.20 30.64 -26.77
C ASP A 508 11.84 30.60 -26.04
N LYS A 509 11.70 31.45 -25.04
CA LYS A 509 10.45 31.56 -24.26
C LYS A 509 9.43 32.47 -24.95
N GLY A 510 9.78 33.00 -26.16
CA GLY A 510 9.02 34.04 -26.80
C GLY A 510 9.08 35.37 -26.01
N ASP A 511 8.83 36.46 -26.67
CA ASP A 511 8.59 37.70 -25.92
C ASP A 511 7.35 37.56 -25.04
N VAL A 512 7.47 37.65 -23.75
CA VAL A 512 6.38 37.57 -22.75
C VAL A 512 5.39 38.75 -22.92
N THR A 513 5.58 39.53 -23.97
CA THR A 513 4.79 40.74 -24.29
C THR A 513 3.56 40.50 -25.17
N ALA A 514 3.40 39.29 -25.75
CA ALA A 514 2.22 38.97 -26.54
C ALA A 514 1.21 38.16 -25.73
N ILE A 515 0.21 38.81 -25.17
CA ILE A 515 -1.05 38.17 -24.78
C ILE A 515 -1.81 37.88 -26.08
N GLU A 516 -1.60 36.69 -26.65
CA GLU A 516 -2.46 36.21 -27.74
C GLU A 516 -3.81 35.80 -27.14
N ASN A 517 -4.84 36.57 -27.53
CA ASN A 517 -6.27 36.33 -27.36
C ASN A 517 -6.76 36.05 -25.92
N VAL A 518 -7.08 37.12 -25.21
CA VAL A 518 -8.10 37.07 -24.18
C VAL A 518 -9.46 37.12 -24.88
N GLU A 519 -10.11 36.01 -25.13
CA GLU A 519 -11.54 35.97 -25.36
C GLU A 519 -12.22 36.35 -24.03
N ILE A 520 -12.56 37.61 -23.88
CA ILE A 520 -13.40 38.09 -22.77
C ILE A 520 -14.86 37.87 -23.20
N ASN A 521 -15.39 36.73 -22.80
CA ASN A 521 -16.80 36.43 -23.04
C ASN A 521 -17.54 36.38 -21.68
N ASP A 522 -17.68 37.53 -21.03
CA ASP A 522 -18.60 37.70 -19.90
C ASP A 522 -19.16 39.13 -19.87
N GLY A 523 -20.15 39.44 -20.63
CA GLY A 523 -21.16 40.50 -20.51
C GLY A 523 -20.85 41.77 -19.71
N LYS A 524 -19.61 42.02 -19.24
CA LYS A 524 -19.20 43.19 -18.45
C LYS A 524 -18.54 44.21 -19.36
N GLN A 525 -18.97 45.44 -19.23
CA GLN A 525 -18.48 46.62 -19.99
C GLN A 525 -16.96 46.73 -19.85
N THR A 526 -16.23 46.50 -20.94
CA THR A 526 -14.75 46.54 -20.97
C THR A 526 -14.29 47.98 -20.79
N VAL A 527 -13.56 48.25 -19.71
CA VAL A 527 -12.99 49.58 -19.42
C VAL A 527 -11.54 49.58 -19.86
N ILE A 528 -11.19 50.46 -20.82
CA ILE A 528 -9.86 50.60 -21.43
C ILE A 528 -9.23 51.92 -20.99
N TYR A 529 -7.98 51.87 -20.50
CA TYR A 529 -7.19 53.04 -20.18
C TYR A 529 -5.89 53.08 -21.00
N ASP A 530 -5.46 54.30 -21.36
CA ASP A 530 -4.10 54.52 -21.90
C ASP A 530 -3.05 54.46 -20.77
N LEU A 531 -1.77 54.51 -21.07
CA LEU A 531 -0.68 54.49 -20.09
C LEU A 531 -0.67 55.74 -19.16
N ASN A 532 -1.39 56.81 -19.51
CA ASN A 532 -1.55 58.00 -18.70
C ASN A 532 -2.79 57.90 -17.80
N GLY A 533 -3.45 56.74 -17.73
CA GLY A 533 -4.63 56.51 -16.89
C GLY A 533 -5.92 57.12 -17.43
N ARG A 534 -5.97 57.59 -18.69
CA ARG A 534 -7.18 58.12 -19.31
C ARG A 534 -8.00 57.00 -19.92
N ARG A 535 -9.29 56.98 -19.67
CA ARG A 535 -10.23 56.04 -20.30
C ARG A 535 -10.36 56.34 -21.80
N VAL A 536 -10.23 55.31 -22.61
CA VAL A 536 -10.38 55.37 -24.08
C VAL A 536 -11.46 54.40 -24.54
N GLU A 537 -12.21 54.79 -25.56
CA GLU A 537 -13.32 54.01 -26.11
C GLU A 537 -12.84 52.95 -27.11
N LYS A 538 -11.65 53.13 -27.69
CA LYS A 538 -11.09 52.26 -28.71
C LYS A 538 -9.57 52.24 -28.59
N MET A 539 -9.01 51.04 -28.63
CA MET A 539 -7.55 50.83 -28.72
C MET A 539 -7.08 51.11 -30.16
N LEU A 540 -6.12 51.99 -30.30
CA LEU A 540 -5.28 52.14 -31.49
C LEU A 540 -4.00 51.32 -31.28
N LYS A 541 -3.02 51.43 -32.18
CA LYS A 541 -1.72 50.77 -31.99
C LYS A 541 -1.01 51.38 -30.80
N GLY A 542 -0.75 50.56 -29.74
CA GLY A 542 -0.15 51.06 -28.51
C GLY A 542 -0.40 50.15 -27.32
N ILE A 543 -0.01 50.60 -26.12
CA ILE A 543 -0.15 49.87 -24.85
C ILE A 543 -1.32 50.46 -24.04
N TYR A 544 -2.20 49.59 -23.55
CA TYR A 544 -3.40 49.94 -22.80
C TYR A 544 -3.55 49.10 -21.51
N ILE A 545 -4.32 49.56 -20.57
CA ILE A 545 -4.80 48.79 -19.43
C ILE A 545 -6.29 48.48 -19.66
N VAL A 546 -6.59 47.19 -19.80
CA VAL A 546 -7.95 46.70 -20.01
C VAL A 546 -8.36 45.86 -18.84
N ASN A 547 -9.39 46.26 -18.11
CA ASN A 547 -9.84 45.58 -16.90
C ASN A 547 -8.71 45.28 -15.90
N GLY A 548 -7.78 46.24 -15.71
CA GLY A 548 -6.65 46.12 -14.77
C GLY A 548 -5.44 45.34 -15.34
N LYS A 549 -5.48 44.86 -16.57
CA LYS A 549 -4.37 44.13 -17.21
C LYS A 549 -3.75 44.91 -18.36
N LYS A 550 -2.42 44.87 -18.51
CA LYS A 550 -1.69 45.51 -19.61
C LYS A 550 -1.96 44.74 -20.91
N VAL A 551 -2.42 45.46 -21.92
CA VAL A 551 -2.69 44.94 -23.28
C VAL A 551 -1.93 45.77 -24.30
N ILE A 552 -1.33 45.14 -25.29
CA ILE A 552 -0.64 45.76 -26.44
C ILE A 552 -1.50 45.50 -27.68
N LYS A 553 -1.78 46.55 -28.50
CA LYS A 553 -2.50 46.43 -29.74
C LYS A 553 -1.65 46.90 -30.92
#